data_36a9db6040de6ada2af6af6f58be38d3
#
_entry.id   36a9db6040de6ada2af6af6f58be38d3
#
_cell.length_a   1.000
_cell.length_b   1.000
_cell.length_c   1.000
_cell.angle_alpha   90.00
_cell.angle_beta   90.00
_cell.angle_gamma   90.00
#
_symmetry.space_group_name_H-M   'P 1'
#
loop_
_entity.id
_entity.type
_entity.pdbx_description
1 polymer ?
#
loop_
_entity_poly.entity_id
_entity_poly.type
_entity_poly.pdbx_seq_one_letter_code
_entity_poly.pdbx_strand_id
1 'polypeptide(L)'
;MHHLSIDLETFSSVPINKAGAWRYIDSPDFEILLFAYSVDGGQVQCVDMASGEQPPPWLISALFDPDYIKHAYNAAFEFGCLSKVYGQQIPAQWRDTMLHGLYCGYTAGLGITGAALGLPEDKRKLATGKALIRYFCVPCKPSKANGGRTRNYYYHDPDKWALFKDYNLQDVVTEMEIERRLSNVPVPDAVQKQWETDLRINQRGVAVDMQLVEGALNIAQTVHDRFVAEAQSISGLSNPNSVAQLTAWLNEQDDGIGVDNLRKDTVNTLLSREGNSASVARMLEIRQELGKTSTKKYNALEMCVCSDGRVRGLLQFYGANRTG
;
A
#
# COMPACT_ATOMS: atom_id res chain seq x y z
N MET A 1 0.74 20.55 27.97
CA MET A 1 0.62 19.86 26.67
C MET A 1 1.69 18.80 26.66
N HIS A 2 1.32 17.53 26.48
CA HIS A 2 2.20 16.37 26.46
C HIS A 2 2.44 15.91 25.01
N HIS A 3 3.54 15.26 24.75
CA HIS A 3 3.89 14.68 23.46
C HIS A 3 3.89 13.15 23.56
N LEU A 4 3.18 12.47 22.66
CA LEU A 4 3.05 11.03 22.64
C LEU A 4 3.53 10.52 21.27
N SER A 5 4.75 10.02 21.20
CA SER A 5 5.29 9.37 19.99
C SER A 5 4.82 7.92 19.92
N ILE A 6 4.38 7.49 18.73
CA ILE A 6 3.70 6.20 18.50
C ILE A 6 4.24 5.53 17.26
N ASP A 7 4.38 4.19 17.30
CA ASP A 7 4.56 3.33 16.14
C ASP A 7 3.78 2.02 16.33
N LEU A 8 3.13 1.55 15.28
CA LEU A 8 2.28 0.37 15.31
C LEU A 8 2.75 -0.69 14.31
N GLU A 9 2.79 -1.93 14.77
CA GLU A 9 2.89 -3.08 13.88
C GLU A 9 1.55 -3.81 13.79
N THR A 10 1.12 -4.13 12.58
CA THR A 10 -0.24 -4.58 12.33
C THR A 10 -0.30 -5.80 11.42
N PHE A 11 -1.42 -6.51 11.44
CA PHE A 11 -1.72 -7.59 10.51
C PHE A 11 -3.05 -7.35 9.80
N SER A 12 -3.12 -7.74 8.53
CA SER A 12 -4.38 -7.91 7.78
C SER A 12 -4.14 -8.88 6.62
N SER A 13 -5.16 -9.65 6.23
CA SER A 13 -5.10 -10.47 5.02
C SER A 13 -5.16 -9.66 3.72
N VAL A 14 -5.59 -8.40 3.80
CA VAL A 14 -5.64 -7.48 2.66
C VAL A 14 -4.24 -6.97 2.32
N PRO A 15 -3.75 -7.12 1.08
CA PRO A 15 -2.41 -6.68 0.70
C PRO A 15 -2.35 -5.14 0.59
N ILE A 16 -1.73 -4.49 1.55
CA ILE A 16 -1.63 -3.02 1.67
C ILE A 16 -1.08 -2.35 0.40
N ASN A 17 -0.12 -2.98 -0.28
CA ASN A 17 0.49 -2.44 -1.50
C ASN A 17 -0.41 -2.47 -2.74
N LYS A 18 -1.54 -3.17 -2.68
CA LYS A 18 -2.54 -3.24 -3.76
C LYS A 18 -3.82 -2.49 -3.42
N ALA A 19 -4.29 -2.64 -2.19
CA ALA A 19 -5.57 -2.12 -1.74
C ALA A 19 -5.48 -0.76 -1.01
N GLY A 20 -4.26 -0.34 -0.65
CA GLY A 20 -4.03 0.87 0.14
C GLY A 20 -4.26 0.66 1.64
N ALA A 21 -3.74 1.60 2.45
CA ALA A 21 -3.75 1.50 3.91
C ALA A 21 -5.17 1.45 4.49
N TRP A 22 -6.08 2.27 3.98
CA TRP A 22 -7.44 2.36 4.51
C TRP A 22 -8.25 1.07 4.31
N ARG A 23 -8.12 0.41 3.14
CA ARG A 23 -8.78 -0.88 2.89
C ARG A 23 -8.12 -2.00 3.68
N TYR A 24 -6.80 -1.92 3.88
CA TYR A 24 -6.06 -2.82 4.77
C TYR A 24 -6.59 -2.74 6.22
N ILE A 25 -6.75 -1.53 6.75
CA ILE A 25 -7.28 -1.25 8.09
C ILE A 25 -8.77 -1.66 8.21
N ASP A 26 -9.54 -1.51 7.13
CA ASP A 26 -10.98 -1.86 7.11
C ASP A 26 -11.24 -3.36 7.09
N SER A 27 -10.22 -4.19 6.87
CA SER A 27 -10.36 -5.64 6.84
C SER A 27 -10.96 -6.18 8.16
N PRO A 28 -11.86 -7.18 8.09
CA PRO A 28 -12.43 -7.80 9.30
C PRO A 28 -11.40 -8.47 10.21
N ASP A 29 -10.26 -8.87 9.66
CA ASP A 29 -9.16 -9.51 10.36
C ASP A 29 -7.99 -8.58 10.68
N PHE A 30 -8.21 -7.26 10.54
CA PHE A 30 -7.23 -6.26 10.93
C PHE A 30 -6.95 -6.33 12.43
N GLU A 31 -5.67 -6.31 12.79
CA GLU A 31 -5.21 -6.44 14.17
C GLU A 31 -3.96 -5.59 14.38
N ILE A 32 -3.89 -4.86 15.50
CA ILE A 32 -2.65 -4.25 15.99
C ILE A 32 -1.91 -5.33 16.76
N LEU A 33 -0.68 -5.62 16.32
CA LEU A 33 0.18 -6.65 16.92
C LEU A 33 1.04 -6.08 18.04
N LEU A 34 1.69 -4.95 17.76
CA LEU A 34 2.58 -4.24 18.69
C LEU A 34 2.20 -2.76 18.70
N PHE A 35 2.24 -2.16 19.89
CA PHE A 35 2.00 -0.74 20.09
C PHE A 35 3.16 -0.15 20.90
N ALA A 36 4.16 0.42 20.20
CA ALA A 36 5.24 1.15 20.83
C ALA A 36 4.87 2.62 21.05
N TYR A 37 5.28 3.17 22.17
CA TYR A 37 5.02 4.57 22.53
C TYR A 37 6.06 5.15 23.47
N SER A 38 6.19 6.47 23.45
CA SER A 38 6.95 7.28 24.41
C SER A 38 6.17 8.53 24.77
N VAL A 39 6.20 8.93 26.04
CA VAL A 39 5.63 10.19 26.52
C VAL A 39 6.74 11.16 26.82
N ASP A 40 6.63 12.39 26.29
CA ASP A 40 7.54 13.53 26.53
C ASP A 40 9.03 13.19 26.30
N GLY A 41 9.29 12.32 25.34
CA GLY A 41 10.65 11.87 25.02
C GLY A 41 11.28 10.94 26.07
N GLY A 42 10.47 10.36 26.94
CA GLY A 42 10.90 9.37 27.94
C GLY A 42 11.23 8.01 27.32
N GLN A 43 11.39 7.01 28.18
CA GLN A 43 11.69 5.65 27.74
C GLN A 43 10.58 5.12 26.84
N VAL A 44 10.96 4.55 25.68
CA VAL A 44 10.02 3.88 24.77
C VAL A 44 9.56 2.56 25.40
N GLN A 45 8.26 2.32 25.36
CA GLN A 45 7.60 1.09 25.83
C GLN A 45 6.87 0.44 24.66
N CYS A 46 6.70 -0.88 24.70
CA CYS A 46 5.94 -1.64 23.71
C CYS A 46 4.90 -2.50 24.43
N VAL A 47 3.66 -2.44 23.99
CA VAL A 47 2.58 -3.34 24.38
C VAL A 47 2.47 -4.45 23.35
N ASP A 48 2.65 -5.69 23.77
CA ASP A 48 2.53 -6.88 22.94
C ASP A 48 1.08 -7.36 22.87
N MET A 49 0.29 -6.65 22.05
CA MET A 49 -1.15 -6.91 21.93
C MET A 49 -1.45 -8.29 21.35
N ALA A 50 -0.58 -8.79 20.46
CA ALA A 50 -0.73 -10.12 19.87
C ALA A 50 -0.61 -11.24 20.91
N SER A 51 0.14 -11.03 22.01
CA SER A 51 0.24 -11.98 23.13
C SER A 51 -0.87 -11.82 24.16
N GLY A 52 -1.75 -10.82 23.99
CA GLY A 52 -2.87 -10.54 24.89
C GLY A 52 -2.63 -9.40 25.88
N GLU A 53 -1.49 -8.70 25.83
CA GLU A 53 -1.26 -7.51 26.62
C GLU A 53 -2.26 -6.40 26.18
N GLN A 54 -2.68 -5.59 27.14
CA GLN A 54 -3.57 -4.46 26.88
C GLN A 54 -2.83 -3.15 27.13
N PRO A 55 -3.03 -2.13 26.26
CA PRO A 55 -2.52 -0.80 26.54
C PRO A 55 -3.08 -0.29 27.89
N PRO A 56 -2.24 0.35 28.70
CA PRO A 56 -2.72 0.89 29.99
C PRO A 56 -3.85 1.90 29.76
N PRO A 57 -4.87 1.95 30.63
CA PRO A 57 -6.06 2.79 30.43
C PRO A 57 -5.75 4.28 30.21
N TRP A 58 -4.72 4.79 30.86
CA TRP A 58 -4.29 6.18 30.68
C TRP A 58 -3.79 6.46 29.23
N LEU A 59 -3.11 5.48 28.58
CA LEU A 59 -2.64 5.62 27.20
C LEU A 59 -3.82 5.74 26.24
N ILE A 60 -4.86 4.92 26.44
CA ILE A 60 -6.08 5.02 25.63
C ILE A 60 -6.77 6.36 25.86
N SER A 61 -6.84 6.84 27.11
CA SER A 61 -7.39 8.16 27.42
C SER A 61 -6.60 9.29 26.76
N ALA A 62 -5.26 9.19 26.74
CA ALA A 62 -4.37 10.16 26.09
C ALA A 62 -4.58 10.28 24.57
N LEU A 63 -5.09 9.23 23.91
CA LEU A 63 -5.42 9.30 22.48
C LEU A 63 -6.52 10.34 22.19
N PHE A 64 -7.39 10.62 23.13
CA PHE A 64 -8.54 11.54 23.01
C PHE A 64 -8.35 12.84 23.78
N ASP A 65 -7.38 12.89 24.69
CA ASP A 65 -7.11 14.06 25.51
C ASP A 65 -6.50 15.18 24.66
N PRO A 66 -7.09 16.40 24.64
CA PRO A 66 -6.56 17.53 23.89
C PRO A 66 -5.19 18.02 24.39
N ASP A 67 -4.80 17.67 25.61
CA ASP A 67 -3.51 18.01 26.17
C ASP A 67 -2.35 17.12 25.64
N TYR A 68 -2.68 16.06 24.88
CA TYR A 68 -1.71 15.19 24.25
C TYR A 68 -1.64 15.42 22.74
N ILE A 69 -0.46 15.78 22.23
CA ILE A 69 -0.13 15.78 20.81
C ILE A 69 0.53 14.45 20.44
N LYS A 70 -0.09 13.74 19.49
CA LYS A 70 0.42 12.46 18.99
C LYS A 70 1.40 12.69 17.83
N HIS A 71 2.52 11.98 17.83
CA HIS A 71 3.55 11.99 16.81
C HIS A 71 3.72 10.58 16.25
N ALA A 72 3.88 10.48 14.93
CA ALA A 72 4.26 9.24 14.29
C ALA A 72 4.96 9.53 12.95
N TYR A 73 5.73 8.59 12.44
CA TYR A 73 6.30 8.68 11.11
C TYR A 73 5.35 8.10 10.07
N ASN A 74 4.76 8.94 9.21
CA ASN A 74 3.61 8.64 8.36
C ASN A 74 2.31 8.47 9.19
N ALA A 75 2.06 9.44 10.03
CA ALA A 75 1.03 9.44 11.07
C ALA A 75 -0.41 9.14 10.58
N ALA A 76 -0.67 9.28 9.27
CA ALA A 76 -1.96 8.91 8.68
C ALA A 76 -2.28 7.41 8.87
N PHE A 77 -1.27 6.55 8.96
CA PHE A 77 -1.45 5.12 9.20
C PHE A 77 -1.87 4.85 10.64
N GLU A 78 -1.12 5.35 11.63
CA GLU A 78 -1.43 5.21 13.06
C GLU A 78 -2.78 5.84 13.40
N PHE A 79 -3.06 7.02 12.83
CA PHE A 79 -4.34 7.69 12.94
C PHE A 79 -5.50 6.79 12.47
N GLY A 80 -5.34 6.14 11.32
CA GLY A 80 -6.34 5.22 10.78
C GLY A 80 -6.52 3.97 11.64
N CYS A 81 -5.42 3.34 12.05
CA CYS A 81 -5.41 2.13 12.88
C CYS A 81 -6.08 2.38 14.25
N LEU A 82 -5.68 3.45 14.93
CA LEU A 82 -6.23 3.81 16.24
C LEU A 82 -7.69 4.28 16.16
N SER A 83 -8.05 4.97 15.05
CA SER A 83 -9.47 5.31 14.80
C SER A 83 -10.33 4.07 14.60
N LYS A 84 -9.83 3.03 13.98
CA LYS A 84 -10.55 1.76 13.77
C LYS A 84 -10.76 1.01 15.07
N VAL A 85 -9.75 0.95 15.92
CA VAL A 85 -9.75 0.09 17.13
C VAL A 85 -10.38 0.80 18.34
N TYR A 86 -10.03 2.07 18.55
CA TYR A 86 -10.42 2.79 19.77
C TYR A 86 -11.46 3.91 19.54
N GLY A 87 -11.76 4.23 18.28
CA GLY A 87 -12.70 5.30 17.94
C GLY A 87 -12.02 6.49 17.28
N GLN A 88 -12.85 7.35 16.70
CA GLN A 88 -12.47 8.47 15.87
C GLN A 88 -11.42 9.39 16.51
N GLN A 89 -10.25 9.47 15.91
CA GLN A 89 -9.19 10.38 16.32
C GLN A 89 -9.41 11.80 15.79
N ILE A 90 -8.81 12.79 16.43
CA ILE A 90 -8.90 14.21 16.04
C ILE A 90 -7.63 14.62 15.29
N PRO A 91 -7.70 14.95 13.98
CA PRO A 91 -6.52 15.28 13.17
C PRO A 91 -5.63 16.40 13.74
N ALA A 92 -6.24 17.43 14.36
CA ALA A 92 -5.50 18.55 14.93
C ALA A 92 -4.54 18.18 16.08
N GLN A 93 -4.74 17.01 16.69
CA GLN A 93 -3.88 16.48 17.76
C GLN A 93 -2.73 15.62 17.23
N TRP A 94 -2.55 15.52 15.93
CA TRP A 94 -1.51 14.70 15.30
C TRP A 94 -0.45 15.55 14.61
N ARG A 95 0.78 15.07 14.64
CA ARG A 95 1.93 15.60 13.90
C ARG A 95 2.58 14.45 13.14
N ASP A 96 2.89 14.69 11.89
CA ASP A 96 3.53 13.69 11.03
C ASP A 96 5.00 14.05 10.84
N THR A 97 5.90 13.28 11.46
CA THR A 97 7.35 13.47 11.34
C THR A 97 7.85 13.21 9.92
N MET A 98 7.14 12.40 9.11
CA MET A 98 7.43 12.29 7.68
C MET A 98 7.13 13.61 6.95
N LEU A 99 6.01 14.26 7.24
CA LEU A 99 5.70 15.59 6.70
C LEU A 99 6.76 16.60 7.11
N HIS A 100 7.19 16.59 8.38
CA HIS A 100 8.25 17.47 8.85
C HIS A 100 9.55 17.29 8.05
N GLY A 101 9.96 16.03 7.82
CA GLY A 101 11.09 15.69 6.96
C GLY A 101 10.93 16.19 5.53
N LEU A 102 9.78 15.95 4.91
CA LEU A 102 9.47 16.41 3.55
C LEU A 102 9.48 17.94 3.43
N TYR A 103 8.91 18.65 4.42
CA TYR A 103 8.95 20.11 4.49
C TYR A 103 10.38 20.65 4.55
N CYS A 104 11.27 19.97 5.26
CA CYS A 104 12.69 20.28 5.33
C CYS A 104 13.51 19.81 4.11
N GLY A 105 12.88 19.24 3.08
CA GLY A 105 13.53 18.81 1.84
C GLY A 105 14.14 17.41 1.87
N TYR A 106 13.83 16.60 2.89
CA TYR A 106 14.21 15.19 2.94
C TYR A 106 13.22 14.32 2.15
N THR A 107 13.64 13.11 1.79
CA THR A 107 12.77 12.14 1.10
C THR A 107 11.94 11.34 2.10
N ALA A 108 10.77 10.85 1.67
CA ALA A 108 9.94 9.97 2.50
C ALA A 108 10.67 8.66 2.84
N GLY A 109 10.52 8.20 4.07
CA GLY A 109 11.06 6.95 4.58
C GLY A 109 11.93 7.13 5.83
N LEU A 110 11.46 6.61 6.97
CA LEU A 110 12.07 6.76 8.29
C LEU A 110 13.60 6.49 8.28
N GLY A 111 14.02 5.34 7.75
CA GLY A 111 15.44 4.99 7.70
C GLY A 111 16.27 5.87 6.77
N ILE A 112 15.70 6.33 5.66
CA ILE A 112 16.38 7.19 4.68
C ILE A 112 16.58 8.59 5.28
N THR A 113 15.53 9.16 5.87
CA THR A 113 15.59 10.46 6.55
C THR A 113 16.57 10.44 7.72
N GLY A 114 16.54 9.38 8.56
CA GLY A 114 17.48 9.21 9.64
C GLY A 114 18.94 9.13 9.18
N ALA A 115 19.20 8.40 8.08
CA ALA A 115 20.53 8.33 7.50
C ALA A 115 20.99 9.69 6.92
N ALA A 116 20.11 10.40 6.22
CA ALA A 116 20.40 11.73 5.65
C ALA A 116 20.67 12.77 6.73
N LEU A 117 20.00 12.69 7.87
CA LEU A 117 20.25 13.52 9.05
C LEU A 117 21.51 13.11 9.84
N GLY A 118 22.17 12.01 9.45
CA GLY A 118 23.37 11.52 10.14
C GLY A 118 23.10 11.03 11.56
N LEU A 119 21.96 10.34 11.79
CA LEU A 119 21.67 9.75 13.09
C LEU A 119 22.77 8.76 13.49
N PRO A 120 23.14 8.70 14.78
CA PRO A 120 24.06 7.68 15.27
C PRO A 120 23.43 6.27 15.15
N GLU A 121 24.24 5.23 15.13
CA GLU A 121 23.80 3.88 14.79
C GLU A 121 22.71 3.34 15.74
N ASP A 122 22.82 3.65 17.04
CA ASP A 122 21.85 3.31 18.08
C ASP A 122 20.49 4.04 17.95
N LYS A 123 20.41 5.04 17.07
CA LYS A 123 19.19 5.82 16.78
C LYS A 123 18.65 5.58 15.37
N ARG A 124 19.23 4.62 14.62
CA ARG A 124 18.79 4.32 13.26
C ARG A 124 17.78 3.19 13.24
N LYS A 125 16.91 3.22 12.24
CA LYS A 125 16.00 2.13 11.91
C LYS A 125 16.76 0.82 11.68
N LEU A 126 16.28 -0.28 12.26
CA LEU A 126 16.88 -1.60 12.10
C LEU A 126 16.65 -2.17 10.68
N ALA A 127 17.71 -2.72 10.09
CA ALA A 127 17.65 -3.28 8.73
C ALA A 127 16.81 -4.57 8.62
N THR A 128 16.59 -5.28 9.73
CA THR A 128 15.85 -6.56 9.80
C THR A 128 14.34 -6.41 9.60
N GLY A 129 13.79 -5.22 9.70
CA GLY A 129 12.34 -4.96 9.74
C GLY A 129 11.56 -5.52 8.56
N LYS A 130 12.05 -5.41 7.32
CA LYS A 130 11.34 -5.95 6.14
C LYS A 130 11.06 -7.45 6.22
N ALA A 131 12.00 -8.22 6.77
CA ALA A 131 11.84 -9.67 6.90
C ALA A 131 10.84 -10.01 8.02
N LEU A 132 10.85 -9.25 9.11
CA LEU A 132 9.95 -9.42 10.25
C LEU A 132 8.52 -9.01 9.89
N ILE A 133 8.32 -7.86 9.24
CA ILE A 133 7.03 -7.43 8.72
C ILE A 133 6.46 -8.48 7.76
N ARG A 134 7.27 -8.99 6.81
CA ARG A 134 6.82 -10.05 5.91
C ARG A 134 6.42 -11.33 6.64
N TYR A 135 7.07 -11.63 7.75
CA TYR A 135 6.82 -12.84 8.52
C TYR A 135 5.54 -12.74 9.36
N PHE A 136 5.34 -11.62 10.08
CA PHE A 136 4.24 -11.47 11.04
C PHE A 136 3.03 -10.67 10.51
N CYS A 137 3.26 -9.67 9.64
CA CYS A 137 2.22 -8.74 9.20
C CYS A 137 1.55 -9.14 7.88
N VAL A 138 2.04 -10.18 7.21
CA VAL A 138 1.54 -10.62 5.89
C VAL A 138 1.16 -12.09 5.94
N PRO A 139 0.04 -12.50 5.30
CA PRO A 139 -0.31 -13.91 5.18
C PRO A 139 0.82 -14.72 4.53
N CYS A 140 1.05 -15.92 5.05
CA CYS A 140 2.01 -16.85 4.47
C CYS A 140 1.32 -17.92 3.62
N LYS A 141 2.05 -18.46 2.63
CA LYS A 141 1.51 -19.57 1.82
C LYS A 141 1.55 -20.85 2.64
N PRO A 142 0.45 -21.64 2.64
CA PRO A 142 0.44 -22.98 3.23
C PRO A 142 1.52 -23.87 2.61
N SER A 143 2.26 -24.58 3.45
CA SER A 143 3.28 -25.55 3.03
C SER A 143 3.42 -26.66 4.06
N LYS A 144 4.04 -27.79 3.69
CA LYS A 144 4.37 -28.85 4.65
C LYS A 144 5.30 -28.35 5.76
N ALA A 145 6.25 -27.47 5.42
CA ALA A 145 7.22 -26.93 6.37
C ALA A 145 6.59 -26.03 7.45
N ASN A 146 5.48 -25.35 7.13
CA ASN A 146 4.78 -24.48 8.09
C ASN A 146 3.50 -25.10 8.66
N GLY A 147 3.28 -26.42 8.48
CA GLY A 147 2.09 -27.12 8.97
C GLY A 147 0.78 -26.68 8.30
N GLY A 148 0.84 -26.14 7.09
CA GLY A 148 -0.35 -25.72 6.32
C GLY A 148 -0.94 -24.37 6.77
N ARG A 149 -0.27 -23.63 7.65
CA ARG A 149 -0.81 -22.35 8.15
C ARG A 149 -0.74 -21.24 7.10
N THR A 150 -1.69 -20.31 7.22
CA THR A 150 -1.79 -19.11 6.36
C THR A 150 -1.29 -17.84 7.04
N ARG A 151 -0.97 -17.91 8.34
CA ARG A 151 -0.48 -16.80 9.14
C ARG A 151 0.59 -17.28 10.14
N ASN A 152 1.59 -16.44 10.40
CA ASN A 152 2.53 -16.63 11.49
C ASN A 152 2.11 -15.80 12.70
N TYR A 153 2.04 -16.42 13.86
CA TYR A 153 1.76 -15.79 15.15
C TYR A 153 3.06 -15.68 15.96
N TYR A 154 3.07 -14.85 16.98
CA TYR A 154 4.21 -14.61 17.86
C TYR A 154 4.87 -15.89 18.40
N TYR A 155 4.08 -16.91 18.74
CA TYR A 155 4.55 -18.18 19.31
C TYR A 155 5.14 -19.15 18.26
N HIS A 156 5.04 -18.87 16.97
CA HIS A 156 5.63 -19.72 15.93
C HIS A 156 7.15 -19.52 15.78
N ASP A 157 7.66 -18.37 16.20
CA ASP A 157 9.08 -18.03 16.19
C ASP A 157 9.35 -16.94 17.25
N PRO A 158 9.49 -17.34 18.52
CA PRO A 158 9.66 -16.39 19.64
C PRO A 158 10.90 -15.50 19.51
N ASP A 159 11.97 -16.02 18.91
CA ASP A 159 13.21 -15.25 18.73
C ASP A 159 12.98 -14.10 17.70
N LYS A 160 12.33 -14.40 16.57
CA LYS A 160 11.93 -13.35 15.63
C LYS A 160 10.91 -12.38 16.22
N TRP A 161 10.03 -12.86 17.11
CA TRP A 161 9.09 -11.99 17.78
C TRP A 161 9.77 -11.01 18.73
N ALA A 162 10.77 -11.46 19.49
CA ALA A 162 11.59 -10.58 20.32
C ALA A 162 12.27 -9.49 19.47
N LEU A 163 12.91 -9.88 18.36
CA LEU A 163 13.50 -8.91 17.42
C LEU A 163 12.47 -7.96 16.80
N PHE A 164 11.22 -8.40 16.63
CA PHE A 164 10.14 -7.56 16.08
C PHE A 164 9.67 -6.51 17.10
N LYS A 165 9.65 -6.86 18.38
CA LYS A 165 9.43 -5.87 19.45
C LYS A 165 10.54 -4.83 19.51
N ASP A 166 11.80 -5.27 19.44
CA ASP A 166 12.96 -4.36 19.39
C ASP A 166 12.89 -3.43 18.17
N TYR A 167 12.43 -3.95 17.03
CA TYR A 167 12.24 -3.18 15.82
C TYR A 167 11.17 -2.09 16.00
N ASN A 168 10.02 -2.41 16.56
CA ASN A 168 8.93 -1.47 16.83
C ASN A 168 9.36 -0.38 17.85
N LEU A 169 10.07 -0.76 18.92
CA LEU A 169 10.68 0.19 19.86
C LEU A 169 11.66 1.15 19.16
N GLN A 170 12.51 0.61 18.28
CA GLN A 170 13.52 1.38 17.58
C GLN A 170 12.92 2.37 16.57
N ASP A 171 11.77 2.05 15.96
CA ASP A 171 11.11 2.96 15.03
C ASP A 171 10.61 4.22 15.76
N VAL A 172 10.09 4.12 16.98
CA VAL A 172 9.75 5.29 17.85
C VAL A 172 11.02 6.07 18.24
N VAL A 173 12.10 5.38 18.63
CA VAL A 173 13.39 6.06 18.96
C VAL A 173 13.91 6.85 17.76
N THR A 174 13.83 6.27 16.58
CA THR A 174 14.29 6.92 15.33
C THR A 174 13.40 8.11 14.97
N GLU A 175 12.09 7.97 15.09
CA GLU A 175 11.11 9.03 14.85
C GLU A 175 11.38 10.25 15.77
N MET A 176 11.47 10.02 17.08
CA MET A 176 11.73 11.09 18.06
C MET A 176 13.06 11.82 17.80
N GLU A 177 14.11 11.10 17.41
CA GLU A 177 15.40 11.72 17.11
C GLU A 177 15.35 12.55 15.81
N ILE A 178 14.59 12.12 14.80
CA ILE A 178 14.35 12.91 13.60
C ILE A 178 13.61 14.18 13.96
N GLU A 179 12.48 14.09 14.70
CA GLU A 179 11.69 15.24 15.13
C GLU A 179 12.55 16.25 15.91
N ARG A 180 13.34 15.76 16.87
CA ARG A 180 14.28 16.59 17.63
C ARG A 180 15.28 17.34 16.75
N ARG A 181 15.82 16.69 15.71
CA ARG A 181 16.79 17.33 14.80
C ARG A 181 16.15 18.35 13.87
N LEU A 182 14.91 18.16 13.51
CA LEU A 182 14.15 19.07 12.65
C LEU A 182 13.50 20.22 13.43
N SER A 183 13.47 20.20 14.75
CA SER A 183 12.75 21.14 15.61
C SER A 183 13.07 22.62 15.39
N ASN A 184 14.26 22.94 14.86
CA ASN A 184 14.66 24.31 14.52
C ASN A 184 13.97 24.87 13.26
N VAL A 185 13.32 24.01 12.46
CA VAL A 185 12.59 24.38 11.24
C VAL A 185 11.19 23.76 11.34
N PRO A 186 10.33 24.27 12.22
CA PRO A 186 9.02 23.68 12.45
C PRO A 186 8.11 23.79 11.21
N VAL A 187 7.21 22.81 11.05
CA VAL A 187 6.17 22.88 10.04
C VAL A 187 5.26 24.06 10.34
N PRO A 188 5.04 25.00 9.39
CA PRO A 188 4.15 26.14 9.61
C PRO A 188 2.70 25.70 9.89
N ASP A 189 1.99 26.45 10.71
CA ASP A 189 0.57 26.17 11.05
C ASP A 189 -0.31 26.06 9.81
N ALA A 190 -0.05 26.83 8.76
CA ALA A 190 -0.81 26.75 7.51
C ALA A 190 -0.63 25.40 6.83
N VAL A 191 0.59 24.86 6.79
CA VAL A 191 0.91 23.55 6.20
C VAL A 191 0.31 22.42 7.07
N GLN A 192 0.43 22.53 8.40
CA GLN A 192 -0.19 21.62 9.33
C GLN A 192 -1.72 21.53 9.11
N LYS A 193 -2.41 22.67 9.01
CA LYS A 193 -3.86 22.71 8.75
C LYS A 193 -4.24 22.11 7.39
N GLN A 194 -3.40 22.26 6.38
CA GLN A 194 -3.60 21.62 5.08
C GLN A 194 -3.49 20.10 5.19
N TRP A 195 -2.47 19.60 5.90
CA TRP A 195 -2.32 18.16 6.17
C TRP A 195 -3.50 17.59 6.97
N GLU A 196 -3.98 18.29 7.99
CA GLU A 196 -5.17 17.90 8.74
C GLU A 196 -6.43 17.83 7.84
N THR A 197 -6.51 18.72 6.86
CA THR A 197 -7.61 18.73 5.89
C THR A 197 -7.49 17.56 4.92
N ASP A 198 -6.28 17.29 4.42
CA ASP A 198 -5.98 16.12 3.59
C ASP A 198 -6.33 14.82 4.33
N LEU A 199 -5.92 14.69 5.58
CA LEU A 199 -6.24 13.53 6.42
C LEU A 199 -7.75 13.33 6.57
N ARG A 200 -8.52 14.41 6.80
CA ARG A 200 -10.00 14.36 6.86
C ARG A 200 -10.62 13.95 5.53
N ILE A 201 -10.12 14.45 4.41
CA ILE A 201 -10.61 14.08 3.07
C ILE A 201 -10.34 12.60 2.82
N ASN A 202 -9.12 12.15 3.08
CA ASN A 202 -8.72 10.76 2.89
C ASN A 202 -9.51 9.80 3.79
N GLN A 203 -9.76 10.18 5.04
CA GLN A 203 -10.57 9.39 5.98
C GLN A 203 -12.05 9.33 5.57
N ARG A 204 -12.62 10.45 5.12
CA ARG A 204 -14.00 10.46 4.60
C ARG A 204 -14.13 9.61 3.36
N GLY A 205 -13.14 9.68 2.46
CA GLY A 205 -13.13 8.98 1.18
C GLY A 205 -14.23 9.45 0.23
N VAL A 206 -14.31 8.80 -0.92
CA VAL A 206 -15.27 9.06 -2.00
C VAL A 206 -16.15 7.83 -2.20
N ALA A 207 -17.45 8.03 -2.25
CA ALA A 207 -18.40 6.94 -2.53
C ALA A 207 -18.22 6.43 -3.97
N VAL A 208 -18.31 5.11 -4.12
CA VAL A 208 -18.19 4.42 -5.41
C VAL A 208 -19.51 3.74 -5.72
N ASP A 209 -20.00 3.93 -6.93
CA ASP A 209 -21.11 3.15 -7.46
C ASP A 209 -20.60 1.75 -7.82
N MET A 210 -20.75 0.81 -6.89
CA MET A 210 -20.28 -0.57 -7.07
C MET A 210 -21.11 -1.31 -8.12
N GLN A 211 -22.37 -0.96 -8.35
CA GLN A 211 -23.17 -1.54 -9.41
C GLN A 211 -22.59 -1.19 -10.79
N LEU A 212 -22.15 0.06 -10.97
CA LEU A 212 -21.45 0.47 -12.18
C LEU A 212 -20.11 -0.26 -12.33
N VAL A 213 -19.34 -0.41 -11.26
CA VAL A 213 -18.03 -1.12 -11.26
C VAL A 213 -18.22 -2.58 -11.66
N GLU A 214 -19.10 -3.29 -11.01
CA GLU A 214 -19.42 -4.70 -11.28
C GLU A 214 -19.96 -4.89 -12.71
N GLY A 215 -20.85 -4.02 -13.16
CA GLY A 215 -21.36 -4.01 -14.53
C GLY A 215 -20.25 -3.84 -15.57
N ALA A 216 -19.33 -2.91 -15.33
CA ALA A 216 -18.18 -2.67 -16.20
C ALA A 216 -17.22 -3.88 -16.24
N LEU A 217 -16.95 -4.52 -15.09
CA LEU A 217 -16.12 -5.72 -15.00
C LEU A 217 -16.76 -6.92 -15.71
N ASN A 218 -18.06 -7.12 -15.55
CA ASN A 218 -18.81 -8.20 -16.22
C ASN A 218 -18.79 -8.03 -17.74
N ILE A 219 -19.02 -6.81 -18.24
CA ILE A 219 -18.92 -6.50 -19.68
C ILE A 219 -17.48 -6.75 -20.17
N ALA A 220 -16.47 -6.27 -19.43
CA ALA A 220 -15.07 -6.45 -19.80
C ALA A 220 -14.70 -7.94 -19.88
N GLN A 221 -15.14 -8.76 -18.92
CA GLN A 221 -14.90 -10.21 -18.91
C GLN A 221 -15.59 -10.89 -20.08
N THR A 222 -16.87 -10.59 -20.32
CA THR A 222 -17.64 -11.15 -21.44
C THR A 222 -16.99 -10.85 -22.80
N VAL A 223 -16.56 -9.60 -22.99
CA VAL A 223 -15.88 -9.17 -24.23
C VAL A 223 -14.51 -9.86 -24.36
N HIS A 224 -13.73 -9.94 -23.26
CA HIS A 224 -12.47 -10.63 -23.21
C HIS A 224 -12.62 -12.11 -23.64
N ASP A 225 -13.55 -12.83 -23.05
CA ASP A 225 -13.76 -14.26 -23.31
C ASP A 225 -14.20 -14.51 -24.76
N ARG A 226 -15.05 -13.63 -25.32
CA ARG A 226 -15.43 -13.67 -26.71
C ARG A 226 -14.22 -13.49 -27.64
N PHE A 227 -13.38 -12.51 -27.39
CA PHE A 227 -12.18 -12.27 -28.21
C PHE A 227 -11.15 -13.39 -28.07
N VAL A 228 -10.98 -13.97 -26.87
CA VAL A 228 -10.10 -15.13 -26.69
C VAL A 228 -10.62 -16.34 -27.47
N ALA A 229 -11.90 -16.64 -27.40
CA ALA A 229 -12.52 -17.75 -28.15
C ALA A 229 -12.39 -17.54 -29.66
N GLU A 230 -12.65 -16.34 -30.18
CA GLU A 230 -12.50 -15.98 -31.57
C GLU A 230 -11.04 -16.15 -32.02
N ALA A 231 -10.07 -15.63 -31.25
CA ALA A 231 -8.65 -15.75 -31.54
C ALA A 231 -8.18 -17.22 -31.55
N GLN A 232 -8.68 -18.05 -30.62
CA GLN A 232 -8.41 -19.49 -30.60
C GLN A 232 -8.96 -20.19 -31.86
N SER A 233 -10.16 -19.81 -32.29
CA SER A 233 -10.78 -20.35 -33.52
C SER A 233 -10.01 -20.01 -34.79
N ILE A 234 -9.46 -18.78 -34.86
CA ILE A 234 -8.68 -18.32 -36.03
C ILE A 234 -7.28 -18.96 -36.05
N SER A 235 -6.60 -19.02 -34.91
CA SER A 235 -5.19 -19.34 -34.83
C SER A 235 -4.88 -20.77 -34.41
N GLY A 236 -5.82 -21.48 -33.76
CA GLY A 236 -5.57 -22.77 -33.13
C GLY A 236 -4.67 -22.70 -31.87
N LEU A 237 -4.29 -21.50 -31.41
CA LEU A 237 -3.42 -21.33 -30.26
C LEU A 237 -4.12 -21.66 -28.96
N SER A 238 -3.45 -22.34 -28.04
CA SER A 238 -3.97 -22.63 -26.71
C SER A 238 -4.10 -21.36 -25.84
N ASN A 239 -3.21 -20.39 -26.04
CA ASN A 239 -3.25 -19.09 -25.37
C ASN A 239 -2.91 -17.96 -26.34
N PRO A 240 -3.89 -17.39 -27.06
CA PRO A 240 -3.66 -16.30 -28.00
C PRO A 240 -3.21 -14.98 -27.34
N ASN A 241 -3.34 -14.85 -25.99
CA ASN A 241 -2.79 -13.73 -25.23
C ASN A 241 -1.27 -13.85 -24.99
N SER A 242 -0.68 -15.03 -25.17
CA SER A 242 0.76 -15.22 -25.05
C SER A 242 1.47 -14.51 -26.19
N VAL A 243 2.32 -13.53 -25.84
CA VAL A 243 3.15 -12.81 -26.82
C VAL A 243 3.96 -13.80 -27.65
N ALA A 244 4.60 -14.78 -27.00
CA ALA A 244 5.42 -15.78 -27.69
C ALA A 244 4.63 -16.62 -28.69
N GLN A 245 3.44 -17.16 -28.29
CA GLN A 245 2.61 -17.97 -29.19
C GLN A 245 2.07 -17.16 -30.37
N LEU A 246 1.57 -15.94 -30.10
CA LEU A 246 1.03 -15.09 -31.15
C LEU A 246 2.10 -14.59 -32.11
N THR A 247 3.32 -14.24 -31.60
CA THR A 247 4.45 -13.86 -32.46
C THR A 247 4.89 -15.01 -33.37
N ALA A 248 4.98 -16.23 -32.82
CA ALA A 248 5.29 -17.43 -33.63
C ALA A 248 4.25 -17.65 -34.73
N TRP A 249 2.96 -17.64 -34.38
CA TRP A 249 1.87 -17.80 -35.33
C TRP A 249 1.87 -16.76 -36.43
N LEU A 250 2.11 -15.47 -36.10
CA LEU A 250 2.20 -14.39 -37.09
C LEU A 250 3.39 -14.59 -38.07
N ASN A 251 4.52 -15.08 -37.58
CA ASN A 251 5.71 -15.33 -38.40
C ASN A 251 5.60 -16.59 -39.28
N GLU A 252 4.67 -17.50 -38.95
CA GLU A 252 4.35 -18.69 -39.74
C GLU A 252 3.37 -18.41 -40.90
N GLN A 253 2.72 -17.22 -40.91
CA GLN A 253 1.88 -16.85 -42.02
C GLN A 253 2.72 -16.53 -43.27
N ASP A 254 2.16 -16.81 -44.44
CA ASP A 254 2.85 -16.71 -45.76
C ASP A 254 3.39 -15.31 -46.05
N ASP A 255 2.93 -14.31 -45.35
CA ASP A 255 3.25 -12.90 -45.56
C ASP A 255 4.63 -12.49 -44.98
N GLY A 256 5.35 -13.40 -44.33
CA GLY A 256 6.70 -13.16 -43.79
C GLY A 256 6.78 -11.90 -42.91
N ILE A 257 5.88 -11.80 -41.93
CA ILE A 257 5.68 -10.55 -41.17
C ILE A 257 6.93 -10.15 -40.36
N GLY A 258 7.77 -11.11 -39.96
CA GLY A 258 9.05 -10.86 -39.27
C GLY A 258 8.94 -10.06 -38.00
N VAL A 259 7.96 -10.43 -37.13
CA VAL A 259 7.66 -9.73 -35.88
C VAL A 259 8.47 -10.32 -34.73
N ASP A 260 9.09 -9.47 -33.92
CA ASP A 260 9.82 -9.82 -32.69
C ASP A 260 9.12 -9.35 -31.40
N ASN A 261 8.14 -8.45 -31.51
CA ASN A 261 7.36 -7.97 -30.40
C ASN A 261 5.93 -7.57 -30.82
N LEU A 262 5.02 -7.48 -29.83
CA LEU A 262 3.61 -7.07 -30.00
C LEU A 262 3.28 -5.83 -29.16
N ARG A 263 4.19 -4.85 -29.16
CA ARG A 263 3.93 -3.54 -28.56
C ARG A 263 2.89 -2.78 -29.38
N LYS A 264 2.23 -1.80 -28.75
CA LYS A 264 1.15 -1.03 -29.37
C LYS A 264 1.53 -0.45 -30.74
N ASP A 265 2.73 0.14 -30.83
CA ASP A 265 3.21 0.76 -32.08
C ASP A 265 3.47 -0.28 -33.17
N THR A 266 4.06 -1.43 -32.81
CA THR A 266 4.28 -2.56 -33.73
C THR A 266 2.94 -3.09 -34.25
N VAL A 267 1.96 -3.33 -33.37
CA VAL A 267 0.63 -3.79 -33.77
C VAL A 267 -0.06 -2.79 -34.70
N ASN A 268 0.02 -1.49 -34.38
CA ASN A 268 -0.54 -0.44 -35.25
C ASN A 268 0.12 -0.42 -36.63
N THR A 269 1.44 -0.52 -36.71
CA THR A 269 2.19 -0.59 -37.98
C THR A 269 1.77 -1.79 -38.80
N LEU A 270 1.65 -2.96 -38.19
CA LEU A 270 1.22 -4.18 -38.84
C LEU A 270 -0.22 -4.08 -39.37
N LEU A 271 -1.14 -3.50 -38.59
CA LEU A 271 -2.52 -3.26 -39.02
C LEU A 271 -2.61 -2.31 -40.22
N SER A 272 -1.68 -1.36 -40.34
CA SER A 272 -1.63 -0.39 -41.46
C SER A 272 -0.97 -0.96 -42.71
N ARG A 273 -0.39 -2.16 -42.63
CA ARG A 273 0.29 -2.82 -43.79
C ARG A 273 -0.75 -3.32 -44.79
N GLU A 274 -0.56 -2.99 -46.07
CA GLU A 274 -1.34 -3.57 -47.15
C GLU A 274 -0.92 -5.04 -47.39
N GLY A 275 -1.90 -5.89 -47.71
CA GLY A 275 -1.66 -7.30 -48.03
C GLY A 275 -1.78 -8.28 -46.85
N ASN A 276 -2.14 -7.82 -45.66
CA ASN A 276 -2.50 -8.74 -44.55
C ASN A 276 -3.66 -9.65 -44.95
N SER A 277 -3.55 -10.94 -44.66
CA SER A 277 -4.69 -11.84 -44.75
C SER A 277 -5.78 -11.43 -43.77
N ALA A 278 -7.05 -11.81 -44.02
CA ALA A 278 -8.15 -11.49 -43.16
C ALA A 278 -7.97 -12.05 -41.73
N SER A 279 -7.34 -13.24 -41.61
CA SER A 279 -7.02 -13.86 -40.32
C SER A 279 -5.95 -13.09 -39.54
N VAL A 280 -4.89 -12.64 -40.21
CA VAL A 280 -3.82 -11.83 -39.61
C VAL A 280 -4.37 -10.48 -39.15
N ALA A 281 -5.07 -9.76 -40.02
CA ALA A 281 -5.68 -8.48 -39.67
C ALA A 281 -6.60 -8.63 -38.46
N ARG A 282 -7.46 -9.63 -38.44
CA ARG A 282 -8.39 -9.86 -37.33
C ARG A 282 -7.68 -10.24 -36.02
N MET A 283 -6.64 -11.05 -36.06
CA MET A 283 -5.83 -11.39 -34.90
C MET A 283 -5.11 -10.17 -34.30
N LEU A 284 -4.62 -9.27 -35.14
CA LEU A 284 -3.99 -8.02 -34.70
C LEU A 284 -5.02 -7.06 -34.07
N GLU A 285 -6.23 -6.94 -34.63
CA GLU A 285 -7.33 -6.19 -34.03
C GLU A 285 -7.70 -6.74 -32.64
N ILE A 286 -7.89 -8.06 -32.54
CA ILE A 286 -8.17 -8.72 -31.24
C ILE A 286 -7.03 -8.45 -30.26
N ARG A 287 -5.77 -8.54 -30.68
CA ARG A 287 -4.63 -8.22 -29.83
C ARG A 287 -4.66 -6.78 -29.33
N GLN A 288 -5.05 -5.84 -30.19
CA GLN A 288 -5.18 -4.43 -29.83
C GLN A 288 -6.30 -4.25 -28.78
N GLU A 289 -7.45 -4.88 -28.96
CA GLU A 289 -8.58 -4.82 -28.02
C GLU A 289 -8.22 -5.45 -26.67
N LEU A 290 -7.65 -6.65 -26.66
CA LEU A 290 -7.20 -7.34 -25.44
C LEU A 290 -6.05 -6.62 -24.73
N GLY A 291 -5.29 -5.80 -25.45
CA GLY A 291 -4.23 -4.97 -24.90
C GLY A 291 -4.70 -3.70 -24.18
N LYS A 292 -5.98 -3.33 -24.30
CA LYS A 292 -6.55 -2.15 -23.66
C LYS A 292 -6.53 -2.28 -22.14
N THR A 293 -6.06 -1.24 -21.46
CA THR A 293 -5.91 -1.22 -19.99
C THR A 293 -6.93 -0.37 -19.26
N SER A 294 -7.86 0.26 -19.99
CA SER A 294 -8.86 1.17 -19.43
C SER A 294 -9.75 0.56 -18.34
N THR A 295 -10.04 -0.75 -18.47
CA THR A 295 -10.87 -1.50 -17.51
C THR A 295 -10.14 -1.85 -16.21
N LYS A 296 -8.79 -1.79 -16.18
CA LYS A 296 -7.99 -2.05 -14.96
C LYS A 296 -8.32 -1.10 -13.81
N LYS A 297 -8.86 0.09 -14.09
CA LYS A 297 -9.31 1.04 -13.07
C LYS A 297 -10.46 0.50 -12.24
N TYR A 298 -11.37 -0.26 -12.84
CA TYR A 298 -12.50 -0.87 -12.12
C TYR A 298 -12.02 -1.99 -11.18
N ASN A 299 -11.06 -2.82 -11.61
CA ASN A 299 -10.42 -3.80 -10.73
C ASN A 299 -9.71 -3.12 -9.54
N ALA A 300 -9.06 -1.97 -9.76
CA ALA A 300 -8.43 -1.21 -8.69
C ALA A 300 -9.47 -0.64 -7.71
N LEU A 301 -10.59 -0.12 -8.20
CA LEU A 301 -11.69 0.34 -7.35
C LEU A 301 -12.26 -0.79 -6.50
N GLU A 302 -12.52 -1.97 -7.10
CA GLU A 302 -13.00 -3.16 -6.40
C GLU A 302 -12.06 -3.61 -5.27
N MET A 303 -10.74 -3.55 -5.51
CA MET A 303 -9.74 -3.89 -4.49
C MET A 303 -9.62 -2.87 -3.37
N CYS A 304 -9.85 -1.58 -3.67
CA CYS A 304 -9.61 -0.48 -2.72
C CYS A 304 -10.87 -0.03 -1.97
N VAL A 305 -12.07 -0.43 -2.40
CA VAL A 305 -13.31 -0.03 -1.76
C VAL A 305 -13.41 -0.62 -0.35
N CYS A 306 -13.71 0.23 0.62
CA CYS A 306 -13.96 -0.18 2.01
C CYS A 306 -15.38 -0.75 2.17
N SER A 307 -15.64 -1.36 3.31
CA SER A 307 -16.92 -2.03 3.64
C SER A 307 -18.16 -1.13 3.54
N ASP A 308 -17.97 0.19 3.66
CA ASP A 308 -19.01 1.20 3.53
C ASP A 308 -19.19 1.76 2.10
N GLY A 309 -18.59 1.12 1.10
CA GLY A 309 -18.70 1.53 -0.31
C GLY A 309 -17.89 2.77 -0.68
N ARG A 310 -16.89 3.16 0.14
CA ARG A 310 -16.03 4.32 -0.14
C ARG A 310 -14.59 3.91 -0.38
N VAL A 311 -13.94 4.59 -1.29
CA VAL A 311 -12.47 4.50 -1.48
C VAL A 311 -11.81 5.64 -0.72
N ARG A 312 -10.78 5.31 0.04
CA ARG A 312 -10.04 6.21 0.93
C ARG A 312 -8.56 6.29 0.57
N GLY A 313 -7.88 7.33 1.08
CA GLY A 313 -6.45 7.50 0.81
C GLY A 313 -6.14 7.84 -0.65
N LEU A 314 -7.01 8.61 -1.30
CA LEU A 314 -6.86 9.01 -2.71
C LEU A 314 -5.86 10.15 -2.92
N LEU A 315 -5.58 10.91 -1.87
CA LEU A 315 -4.65 12.03 -1.90
C LEU A 315 -3.40 11.70 -1.11
N GLN A 316 -2.26 12.17 -1.58
CA GLN A 316 -0.99 12.10 -0.86
C GLN A 316 -0.48 13.52 -0.65
N PHE A 317 -0.54 13.98 0.59
CA PHE A 317 -0.02 15.29 0.95
C PHE A 317 1.50 15.31 0.77
N TYR A 318 2.05 16.38 0.20
CA TYR A 318 3.47 16.46 -0.18
C TYR A 318 3.93 15.28 -1.07
N GLY A 319 3.04 14.79 -1.94
CA GLY A 319 3.31 13.62 -2.79
C GLY A 319 4.17 13.91 -4.02
N ALA A 320 4.42 15.17 -4.35
CA ALA A 320 5.28 15.56 -5.46
C ALA A 320 6.74 15.59 -5.00
N ASN A 321 7.54 14.64 -5.46
CA ASN A 321 8.92 14.41 -5.02
C ASN A 321 9.89 15.61 -5.13
N ARG A 322 9.53 16.69 -5.80
CA ARG A 322 10.40 17.86 -6.06
C ARG A 322 9.81 19.19 -5.61
N THR A 323 8.53 19.26 -5.40
CA THR A 323 7.82 20.54 -5.18
C THR A 323 6.91 20.53 -3.96
N GLY A 324 6.81 19.42 -3.28
CA GLY A 324 5.91 19.25 -2.13
C GLY A 324 4.46 18.99 -2.53
#